data_f1594222d55bc60f05442abcaeba7264
#
_entry.id   f1594222d55bc60f05442abcaeba7264
#
_cell.length_a   1.000
_cell.length_b   1.000
_cell.length_c   1.000
_cell.angle_alpha   90.00
_cell.angle_beta   90.00
_cell.angle_gamma   90.00
#
_symmetry.space_group_name_H-M   'P 1'
#
loop_
_entity.id
_entity.type
_entity.pdbx_description
1 polymer ?
#
loop_
_entity_poly.entity_id
_entity_poly.type
_entity_poly.pdbx_seq_one_letter_code
_entity_poly.pdbx_strand_id
1 'polypeptide(L)'
;MRFNDSQDSTPERERRLVRVLPRRLAVCREPLAGEVCISITNPRQSQAELEDGYADILRLGFHDTDQVGGNFTVMSREHAKAVLEFGAKHKDAPLMVHCDAGASRSVGVGLFLAAWLNRPLRLVATDVLEPNPWVVNQLRGAALSRAFAARDWRLLSCALFGSKEKLAKRIPD
;
A
#
# COMPACT_ATOMS: atom_id res chain seq x y z
N MET A 1 -25.33 21.98 24.66
CA MET A 1 -25.05 21.18 23.45
C MET A 1 -23.89 20.26 23.76
N ARG A 2 -24.13 18.96 23.96
CA ARG A 2 -23.08 17.98 24.19
C ARG A 2 -22.68 17.44 22.81
N PHE A 3 -21.45 17.73 22.37
CA PHE A 3 -20.87 17.04 21.24
C PHE A 3 -20.69 15.58 21.64
N ASN A 4 -21.40 14.71 20.94
CA ASN A 4 -21.27 13.27 21.09
C ASN A 4 -19.99 12.88 20.34
N ASP A 5 -18.86 12.83 21.06
CA ASP A 5 -17.65 12.16 20.58
C ASP A 5 -18.01 10.66 20.52
N SER A 6 -18.50 10.22 19.36
CA SER A 6 -18.55 8.82 19.03
C SER A 6 -17.09 8.32 19.02
N GLN A 7 -16.64 7.79 20.15
CA GLN A 7 -15.34 7.16 20.29
C GLN A 7 -15.26 6.05 19.26
N ASP A 8 -14.40 6.28 18.26
CA ASP A 8 -14.03 5.25 17.30
C ASP A 8 -13.47 4.05 18.06
N SER A 9 -14.29 3.01 18.17
CA SER A 9 -13.99 1.77 18.91
C SER A 9 -13.03 0.83 18.18
N THR A 10 -12.44 1.27 17.07
CA THR A 10 -11.48 0.46 16.31
C THR A 10 -10.25 0.15 17.16
N PRO A 11 -9.91 -1.12 17.42
CA PRO A 11 -8.73 -1.47 18.20
C PRO A 11 -7.46 -0.84 17.62
N GLU A 12 -6.56 -0.37 18.45
CA GLU A 12 -5.29 0.25 18.02
C GLU A 12 -4.50 -0.65 17.05
N ARG A 13 -4.56 -1.97 17.25
CA ARG A 13 -3.96 -2.95 16.35
C ARG A 13 -4.52 -2.83 14.93
N GLU A 14 -5.84 -2.65 14.79
CA GLU A 14 -6.50 -2.50 13.49
C GLU A 14 -6.10 -1.21 12.78
N ARG A 15 -5.93 -0.12 13.52
CA ARG A 15 -5.46 1.17 13.00
C ARG A 15 -4.04 1.10 12.45
N ARG A 16 -3.21 0.19 12.96
CA ARG A 16 -1.82 0.03 12.53
C ARG A 16 -1.63 -0.94 11.38
N LEU A 17 -2.68 -1.63 10.92
CA LEU A 17 -2.56 -2.58 9.82
C LEU A 17 -2.33 -1.88 8.47
N VAL A 18 -1.47 -2.49 7.66
CA VAL A 18 -1.47 -2.31 6.21
C VAL A 18 -2.31 -3.45 5.64
N ARG A 19 -3.47 -3.13 5.06
CA ARG A 19 -4.37 -4.12 4.47
C ARG A 19 -4.17 -4.20 2.98
N VAL A 20 -4.10 -5.40 2.44
CA VAL A 20 -4.05 -5.64 0.99
C VAL A 20 -5.28 -6.43 0.57
N LEU A 21 -6.04 -5.88 -0.37
CA LEU A 21 -7.30 -6.43 -0.84
C LEU A 21 -7.35 -6.52 -2.37
N PRO A 22 -8.16 -7.45 -2.94
CA PRO A 22 -8.60 -7.36 -4.32
C PRO A 22 -9.65 -6.25 -4.48
N ARG A 23 -9.74 -5.68 -5.70
CA ARG A 23 -10.69 -4.61 -6.03
C ARG A 23 -12.12 -4.93 -5.60
N ARG A 24 -12.58 -6.17 -5.87
CA ARG A 24 -13.96 -6.62 -5.54
C ARG A 24 -14.31 -6.49 -4.06
N LEU A 25 -13.34 -6.59 -3.15
CA LEU A 25 -13.56 -6.37 -1.73
C LEU A 25 -13.33 -4.91 -1.32
N ALA A 26 -12.42 -4.23 -1.99
CA ALA A 26 -12.12 -2.83 -1.69
C ALA A 26 -13.31 -1.89 -1.97
N VAL A 27 -14.09 -2.16 -3.03
CA VAL A 27 -15.25 -1.35 -3.42
C VAL A 27 -16.51 -1.59 -2.58
N CYS A 28 -16.56 -2.68 -1.81
CA CYS A 28 -17.71 -3.02 -0.96
C CYS A 28 -17.40 -2.82 0.53
N ARG A 29 -16.29 -2.18 0.86
CA ARG A 29 -15.84 -2.07 2.24
C ARG A 29 -15.90 -0.63 2.70
N GLU A 30 -16.61 -0.40 3.80
CA GLU A 30 -16.56 0.87 4.52
C GLU A 30 -15.15 1.12 5.09
N PRO A 31 -14.58 2.32 4.90
CA PRO A 31 -13.30 2.67 5.47
C PRO A 31 -13.37 2.80 7.00
N LEU A 32 -12.26 2.53 7.67
CA LEU A 32 -12.11 2.89 9.08
C LEU A 32 -11.95 4.42 9.21
N ALA A 33 -12.26 4.94 10.40
CA ALA A 33 -12.05 6.36 10.66
C ALA A 33 -10.61 6.79 10.39
N GLY A 34 -10.44 7.77 9.51
CA GLY A 34 -9.14 8.29 9.10
C GLY A 34 -8.33 7.34 8.20
N GLU A 35 -8.93 6.27 7.67
CA GLU A 35 -8.25 5.34 6.77
C GLU A 35 -7.91 6.01 5.44
N VAL A 36 -6.74 5.68 4.92
CA VAL A 36 -6.29 6.12 3.60
C VAL A 36 -6.11 4.93 2.66
N CYS A 37 -6.23 5.19 1.35
CA CYS A 37 -6.21 4.14 0.35
C CYS A 37 -5.18 4.40 -0.76
N ILE A 38 -4.46 3.35 -1.17
CA ILE A 38 -3.71 3.32 -2.43
C ILE A 38 -4.46 2.41 -3.40
N SER A 39 -5.06 3.00 -4.42
CA SER A 39 -5.88 2.34 -5.43
C SER A 39 -5.09 2.16 -6.73
N ILE A 40 -4.83 0.91 -7.11
CA ILE A 40 -4.02 0.56 -8.29
C ILE A 40 -4.91 -0.11 -9.32
N THR A 41 -5.05 0.50 -10.51
CA THR A 41 -5.82 -0.01 -11.64
C THR A 41 -4.94 -0.12 -12.88
N ASN A 42 -5.42 -0.81 -13.93
CA ASN A 42 -4.76 -0.74 -15.22
C ASN A 42 -4.96 0.66 -15.84
N PRO A 43 -4.00 1.17 -16.64
CA PRO A 43 -4.18 2.39 -17.40
C PRO A 43 -5.43 2.29 -18.29
N ARG A 44 -6.17 3.39 -18.42
CA ARG A 44 -7.43 3.48 -19.20
C ARG A 44 -8.59 2.63 -18.67
N GLN A 45 -8.42 1.87 -17.59
CA GLN A 45 -9.51 1.22 -16.88
C GLN A 45 -10.22 2.24 -15.98
N SER A 46 -11.54 2.10 -15.80
CA SER A 46 -12.28 2.88 -14.82
C SER A 46 -11.67 2.72 -13.44
N GLN A 47 -11.55 3.82 -12.71
CA GLN A 47 -11.10 3.78 -11.31
C GLN A 47 -12.04 2.91 -10.48
N ALA A 48 -11.53 2.37 -9.38
CA ALA A 48 -12.37 1.67 -8.42
C ALA A 48 -13.34 2.67 -7.76
N GLU A 49 -14.62 2.36 -7.79
CA GLU A 49 -15.66 3.11 -7.06
C GLU A 49 -15.58 2.68 -5.60
N LEU A 50 -14.77 3.38 -4.82
CA LEU A 50 -14.60 3.13 -3.40
C LEU A 50 -15.71 3.83 -2.63
N GLU A 51 -16.11 3.24 -1.51
CA GLU A 51 -17.04 3.89 -0.58
C GLU A 51 -16.49 5.23 -0.07
N ASP A 52 -17.38 6.15 0.24
CA ASP A 52 -17.03 7.44 0.84
C ASP A 52 -16.44 7.26 2.24
N GLY A 53 -15.63 8.24 2.68
CA GLY A 53 -15.09 8.26 4.05
C GLY A 53 -13.60 7.99 4.17
N TYR A 54 -12.89 7.64 3.08
CA TYR A 54 -11.42 7.64 3.11
C TYR A 54 -10.88 9.06 3.33
N ALA A 55 -9.92 9.20 4.25
CA ALA A 55 -9.30 10.50 4.54
C ALA A 55 -8.45 11.01 3.37
N ASP A 56 -7.85 10.11 2.59
CA ASP A 56 -7.10 10.43 1.37
C ASP A 56 -7.00 9.19 0.47
N ILE A 57 -6.94 9.38 -0.85
CA ILE A 57 -6.83 8.31 -1.83
C ILE A 57 -5.74 8.63 -2.85
N LEU A 58 -4.68 7.82 -2.89
CA LEU A 58 -3.71 7.85 -3.96
C LEU A 58 -4.14 6.88 -5.08
N ARG A 59 -4.40 7.41 -6.27
CA ARG A 59 -4.78 6.61 -7.44
C ARG A 59 -3.61 6.45 -8.39
N LEU A 60 -3.29 5.19 -8.75
CA LEU A 60 -2.17 4.83 -9.61
C LEU A 60 -2.67 3.98 -10.79
N GLY A 61 -2.15 4.27 -11.99
CA GLY A 61 -2.51 3.58 -13.22
C GLY A 61 -1.30 2.90 -13.87
N PHE A 62 -1.13 1.58 -13.66
CA PHE A 62 -0.08 0.79 -14.33
C PHE A 62 -0.48 -0.70 -14.40
N HIS A 63 0.06 -1.40 -15.42
CA HIS A 63 -0.21 -2.81 -15.64
C HIS A 63 0.55 -3.72 -14.66
N ASP A 64 0.00 -4.91 -14.44
CA ASP A 64 0.65 -5.95 -13.65
C ASP A 64 1.62 -6.75 -14.52
N THR A 65 2.77 -6.17 -14.78
CA THR A 65 3.82 -6.77 -15.61
C THR A 65 5.18 -6.27 -15.14
N ASP A 66 6.21 -7.06 -15.39
CA ASP A 66 7.62 -6.71 -15.25
C ASP A 66 8.30 -6.43 -16.60
N GLN A 67 7.55 -6.57 -17.70
CA GLN A 67 8.03 -6.34 -19.06
C GLN A 67 7.92 -4.87 -19.44
N VAL A 68 9.04 -4.27 -19.79
CA VAL A 68 9.11 -2.90 -20.31
C VAL A 68 8.98 -2.94 -21.82
N GLY A 69 8.02 -2.19 -22.36
CA GLY A 69 7.82 -2.05 -23.82
C GLY A 69 6.46 -2.54 -24.28
N GLY A 70 6.23 -2.44 -25.60
CA GLY A 70 4.91 -2.73 -26.17
C GLY A 70 3.85 -1.72 -25.70
N ASN A 71 2.64 -2.23 -25.49
CA ASN A 71 1.51 -1.41 -25.04
C ASN A 71 1.33 -1.38 -23.51
N PHE A 72 2.34 -1.83 -22.76
CA PHE A 72 2.28 -1.88 -21.30
C PHE A 72 2.85 -0.62 -20.67
N THR A 73 2.12 -0.07 -19.73
CA THR A 73 2.59 0.97 -18.80
C THR A 73 2.97 0.27 -17.51
N VAL A 74 4.25 0.16 -17.22
CA VAL A 74 4.74 -0.38 -15.93
C VAL A 74 4.74 0.69 -14.86
N MET A 75 4.89 0.30 -13.58
CA MET A 75 5.10 1.26 -12.50
C MET A 75 6.32 2.14 -12.81
N SER A 76 6.14 3.45 -12.86
CA SER A 76 7.22 4.41 -13.08
C SER A 76 7.88 4.82 -11.76
N ARG A 77 9.02 5.53 -11.87
CA ARG A 77 9.69 6.11 -10.72
C ARG A 77 8.83 7.19 -10.02
N GLU A 78 8.02 7.91 -10.77
CA GLU A 78 7.08 8.92 -10.26
C GLU A 78 5.97 8.25 -9.44
N HIS A 79 5.42 7.11 -9.92
CA HIS A 79 4.49 6.31 -9.14
C HIS A 79 5.11 5.85 -7.81
N ALA A 80 6.37 5.39 -7.84
CA ALA A 80 7.07 4.95 -6.64
C ALA A 80 7.30 6.11 -5.65
N LYS A 81 7.70 7.29 -6.13
CA LYS A 81 7.82 8.50 -5.31
C LYS A 81 6.50 8.88 -4.68
N ALA A 82 5.40 8.88 -5.45
CA ALA A 82 4.07 9.19 -4.93
C ALA A 82 3.65 8.23 -3.81
N VAL A 83 3.94 6.93 -3.94
CA VAL A 83 3.71 5.93 -2.87
C VAL A 83 4.51 6.27 -1.61
N LEU A 84 5.78 6.64 -1.75
CA LEU A 84 6.63 6.99 -0.60
C LEU A 84 6.18 8.30 0.08
N GLU A 85 5.78 9.29 -0.69
CA GLU A 85 5.27 10.56 -0.18
C GLU A 85 3.94 10.34 0.56
N PHE A 86 3.04 9.57 -0.03
CA PHE A 86 1.77 9.19 0.58
C PHE A 86 1.97 8.41 1.88
N GLY A 87 2.84 7.40 1.87
CA GLY A 87 3.18 6.64 3.07
C GLY A 87 3.81 7.48 4.18
N ALA A 88 4.67 8.46 3.84
CA ALA A 88 5.26 9.38 4.81
C ALA A 88 4.22 10.33 5.41
N LYS A 89 3.34 10.89 4.56
CA LYS A 89 2.26 11.80 4.96
C LYS A 89 1.28 11.12 5.92
N HIS A 90 0.99 9.85 5.68
CA HIS A 90 -0.03 9.06 6.39
C HIS A 90 0.56 7.92 7.24
N LYS A 91 1.77 8.11 7.78
CA LYS A 91 2.50 7.06 8.51
C LYS A 91 1.75 6.48 9.71
N ASP A 92 0.82 7.22 10.30
CA ASP A 92 0.06 6.84 11.49
C ASP A 92 -1.41 6.48 11.18
N ALA A 93 -1.88 6.72 9.95
CA ALA A 93 -3.25 6.40 9.52
C ALA A 93 -3.43 4.91 9.20
N PRO A 94 -4.62 4.31 9.42
CA PRO A 94 -4.94 3.00 8.84
C PRO A 94 -4.74 3.04 7.32
N LEU A 95 -4.14 2.01 6.74
CA LEU A 95 -3.77 2.02 5.33
C LEU A 95 -4.31 0.79 4.61
N MET A 96 -5.06 1.03 3.55
CA MET A 96 -5.48 0.01 2.59
C MET A 96 -4.73 0.17 1.26
N VAL A 97 -4.33 -0.94 0.67
CA VAL A 97 -3.77 -1.00 -0.69
C VAL A 97 -4.55 -2.04 -1.48
N HIS A 98 -5.05 -1.69 -2.64
CA HIS A 98 -5.70 -2.65 -3.51
C HIS A 98 -5.20 -2.58 -4.95
N CYS A 99 -5.31 -3.69 -5.66
CA CYS A 99 -5.26 -3.78 -7.11
C CYS A 99 -6.39 -4.70 -7.59
N ASP A 100 -6.47 -5.00 -8.87
CA ASP A 100 -7.58 -5.80 -9.39
C ASP A 100 -7.67 -7.17 -8.69
N ALA A 101 -6.59 -7.94 -8.68
CA ALA A 101 -6.55 -9.27 -8.08
C ALA A 101 -6.21 -9.28 -6.58
N GLY A 102 -5.54 -8.24 -6.05
CA GLY A 102 -5.06 -8.21 -4.66
C GLY A 102 -3.84 -9.12 -4.39
N ALA A 103 -3.21 -9.67 -5.44
CA ALA A 103 -2.21 -10.74 -5.31
C ALA A 103 -0.77 -10.33 -5.69
N SER A 104 -0.58 -9.28 -6.49
CA SER A 104 0.72 -8.94 -7.08
C SER A 104 1.12 -7.48 -6.85
N ARG A 105 0.57 -6.51 -7.60
CA ARG A 105 0.91 -5.06 -7.49
C ARG A 105 0.70 -4.52 -6.09
N SER A 106 -0.49 -4.70 -5.54
CA SER A 106 -0.85 -4.24 -4.19
C SER A 106 -0.06 -4.97 -3.10
N VAL A 107 0.28 -6.24 -3.32
CA VAL A 107 1.16 -6.99 -2.41
C VAL A 107 2.55 -6.39 -2.37
N GLY A 108 3.13 -6.04 -3.53
CA GLY A 108 4.44 -5.39 -3.60
C GLY A 108 4.48 -4.05 -2.86
N VAL A 109 3.46 -3.21 -3.07
CA VAL A 109 3.33 -1.92 -2.38
C VAL A 109 3.07 -2.11 -0.88
N GLY A 110 2.13 -2.98 -0.52
CA GLY A 110 1.75 -3.22 0.88
C GLY A 110 2.89 -3.78 1.72
N LEU A 111 3.63 -4.77 1.18
CA LEU A 111 4.82 -5.33 1.82
C LEU A 111 5.90 -4.28 2.07
N PHE A 112 6.19 -3.46 1.05
CA PHE A 112 7.19 -2.41 1.19
C PHE A 112 6.81 -1.40 2.27
N LEU A 113 5.57 -0.90 2.25
CA LEU A 113 5.08 0.08 3.22
C LEU A 113 5.01 -0.51 4.64
N ALA A 114 4.54 -1.75 4.79
CA ALA A 114 4.49 -2.43 6.07
C ALA A 114 5.88 -2.56 6.71
N ALA A 115 6.89 -2.93 5.90
CA ALA A 115 8.27 -3.04 6.36
C ALA A 115 8.86 -1.68 6.74
N TRP A 116 8.72 -0.67 5.87
CA TRP A 116 9.25 0.67 6.12
C TRP A 116 8.62 1.34 7.34
N LEU A 117 7.29 1.32 7.41
CA LEU A 117 6.54 1.95 8.51
C LEU A 117 6.53 1.11 9.80
N ASN A 118 7.17 -0.08 9.79
CA ASN A 118 7.16 -1.04 10.90
C ASN A 118 5.75 -1.39 11.38
N ARG A 119 4.89 -1.74 10.43
CA ARG A 119 3.48 -2.03 10.64
C ARG A 119 3.17 -3.48 10.26
N PRO A 120 2.22 -4.15 10.92
CA PRO A 120 1.77 -5.48 10.51
C PRO A 120 1.06 -5.41 9.15
N LEU A 121 1.22 -6.46 8.34
CA LEU A 121 0.56 -6.63 7.06
C LEU A 121 -0.56 -7.65 7.19
N ARG A 122 -1.72 -7.36 6.63
CA ARG A 122 -2.83 -8.31 6.47
C ARG A 122 -3.21 -8.44 5.01
N LEU A 123 -3.09 -9.65 4.47
CA LEU A 123 -3.63 -9.99 3.15
C LEU A 123 -5.06 -10.52 3.32
N VAL A 124 -5.98 -9.96 2.56
CA VAL A 124 -7.39 -10.36 2.60
C VAL A 124 -7.74 -11.06 1.30
N ALA A 125 -8.29 -12.26 1.40
CA ALA A 125 -8.73 -13.10 0.27
C ALA A 125 -7.62 -13.60 -0.68
N THR A 126 -6.37 -13.62 -0.23
CA THR A 126 -5.29 -14.32 -0.94
C THR A 126 -4.29 -14.86 0.05
N ASP A 127 -3.88 -16.12 -0.14
CA ASP A 127 -2.76 -16.72 0.57
C ASP A 127 -1.47 -16.61 -0.23
N VAL A 128 -1.55 -16.13 -1.46
CA VAL A 128 -0.45 -16.03 -2.40
C VAL A 128 0.30 -14.72 -2.18
N LEU A 129 1.57 -14.83 -1.79
CA LEU A 129 2.52 -13.72 -1.65
C LEU A 129 3.44 -13.72 -2.88
N GLU A 130 2.95 -13.22 -4.00
CA GLU A 130 3.73 -13.04 -5.22
C GLU A 130 3.83 -11.55 -5.58
N PRO A 131 4.62 -10.79 -4.81
CA PRO A 131 4.77 -9.36 -5.09
C PRO A 131 5.38 -9.16 -6.48
N ASN A 132 4.79 -8.28 -7.28
CA ASN A 132 5.33 -7.91 -8.57
C ASN A 132 6.79 -7.42 -8.41
N PRO A 133 7.79 -8.09 -9.01
CA PRO A 133 9.19 -7.76 -8.80
C PRO A 133 9.56 -6.38 -9.33
N TRP A 134 8.91 -5.93 -10.41
CA TRP A 134 9.11 -4.58 -10.95
C TRP A 134 8.65 -3.50 -9.96
N VAL A 135 7.46 -3.67 -9.38
CA VAL A 135 6.93 -2.76 -8.34
C VAL A 135 7.89 -2.65 -7.16
N VAL A 136 8.37 -3.78 -6.66
CA VAL A 136 9.33 -3.82 -5.55
C VAL A 136 10.63 -3.09 -5.92
N ASN A 137 11.16 -3.32 -7.11
CA ASN A 137 12.40 -2.68 -7.59
C ASN A 137 12.24 -1.16 -7.76
N GLN A 138 11.10 -0.68 -8.29
CA GLN A 138 10.84 0.76 -8.42
C GLN A 138 10.75 1.43 -7.05
N LEU A 139 10.06 0.81 -6.07
CA LEU A 139 9.98 1.33 -4.71
C LEU A 139 11.34 1.36 -4.02
N ARG A 140 12.16 0.32 -4.17
CA ARG A 140 13.53 0.28 -3.63
C ARG A 140 14.41 1.37 -4.23
N GLY A 141 14.36 1.55 -5.55
CA GLY A 141 15.12 2.59 -6.24
C GLY A 141 14.74 4.01 -5.81
N ALA A 142 13.43 4.29 -5.68
CA ALA A 142 12.94 5.57 -5.18
C ALA A 142 13.29 5.77 -3.69
N ALA A 143 13.22 4.71 -2.90
CA ALA A 143 13.52 4.73 -1.48
C ALA A 143 14.99 5.04 -1.18
N LEU A 144 15.92 4.52 -1.96
CA LEU A 144 17.35 4.84 -1.83
C LEU A 144 17.58 6.35 -1.92
N SER A 145 17.07 7.00 -2.98
CA SER A 145 17.24 8.44 -3.18
C SER A 145 16.63 9.25 -2.03
N ARG A 146 15.44 8.85 -1.56
CA ARG A 146 14.75 9.52 -0.45
C ARG A 146 15.44 9.29 0.89
N ALA A 147 15.90 8.06 1.17
CA ALA A 147 16.53 7.70 2.43
C ALA A 147 17.83 8.49 2.67
N PHE A 148 18.65 8.65 1.65
CA PHE A 148 19.86 9.47 1.74
C PHE A 148 19.53 10.94 2.00
N ALA A 149 18.54 11.51 1.32
CA ALA A 149 18.15 12.90 1.49
C ALA A 149 17.55 13.17 2.90
N ALA A 150 16.72 12.25 3.40
CA ALA A 150 16.01 12.39 4.67
C ALA A 150 16.74 11.79 5.88
N ARG A 151 17.89 11.11 5.68
CA ARG A 151 18.60 10.32 6.71
C ARG A 151 17.71 9.28 7.38
N ASP A 152 16.79 8.70 6.62
CA ASP A 152 15.84 7.67 7.09
C ASP A 152 16.46 6.27 6.98
N TRP A 153 17.09 5.81 8.06
CA TRP A 153 17.76 4.51 8.10
C TRP A 153 16.84 3.31 7.93
N ARG A 154 15.57 3.44 8.30
CA ARG A 154 14.59 2.36 8.07
C ARG A 154 14.26 2.22 6.60
N LEU A 155 14.01 3.35 5.95
CA LEU A 155 13.77 3.38 4.52
C LEU A 155 14.99 2.85 3.76
N LEU A 156 16.19 3.23 4.17
CA LEU A 156 17.44 2.75 3.59
C LEU A 156 17.57 1.22 3.75
N SER A 157 17.31 0.69 4.93
CA SER A 157 17.32 -0.75 5.17
C SER A 157 16.32 -1.50 4.27
N CYS A 158 15.09 -0.99 4.12
CA CYS A 158 14.09 -1.59 3.21
C CYS A 158 14.54 -1.53 1.75
N ALA A 159 15.21 -0.45 1.36
CA ALA A 159 15.71 -0.28 -0.01
C ALA A 159 16.86 -1.24 -0.33
N LEU A 160 17.79 -1.47 0.60
CA LEU A 160 18.98 -2.30 0.41
C LEU A 160 18.70 -3.80 0.59
N PHE A 161 18.02 -4.17 1.67
CA PHE A 161 17.91 -5.56 2.09
C PHE A 161 16.54 -6.19 1.79
N GLY A 162 15.55 -5.38 1.43
CA GLY A 162 14.19 -5.85 1.15
C GLY A 162 13.43 -6.27 2.41
N SER A 163 12.17 -6.63 2.19
CA SER A 163 11.23 -6.96 3.28
C SER A 163 11.29 -8.42 3.74
N LYS A 164 12.23 -9.23 3.25
CA LYS A 164 12.22 -10.69 3.46
C LYS A 164 12.29 -11.13 4.92
N GLU A 165 13.02 -10.42 5.77
CA GLU A 165 13.21 -10.83 7.17
C GLU A 165 12.03 -10.54 8.11
N LYS A 166 11.11 -9.64 7.74
CA LYS A 166 9.98 -9.26 8.61
C LYS A 166 8.65 -9.88 8.22
N LEU A 167 8.60 -10.68 7.17
CA LEU A 167 7.41 -11.42 6.71
C LEU A 167 6.92 -12.49 7.70
N ALA A 168 7.74 -12.87 8.68
CA ALA A 168 7.44 -13.93 9.63
C ALA A 168 6.35 -13.58 10.68
N LYS A 169 5.84 -12.35 10.71
CA LYS A 169 4.69 -11.98 11.56
C LYS A 169 3.40 -11.93 10.75
N ARG A 170 3.05 -13.04 10.09
CA ARG A 170 1.66 -13.29 9.72
C ARG A 170 0.82 -13.26 11.00
N ILE A 171 -0.23 -12.47 11.01
CA ILE A 171 -1.24 -12.54 12.05
C ILE A 171 -2.19 -13.65 11.61
N PRO A 172 -2.31 -14.76 12.34
CA PRO A 172 -3.39 -15.71 12.09
C PRO A 172 -4.74 -15.01 12.30
N ASP A 173 -5.73 -15.47 11.58
CA ASP A 173 -7.12 -14.99 11.60
C ASP A 173 -7.71 -15.02 13.00
#